data_28580f1ed3f6ba14d287c1c0f9e3f5df
#
_entry.id   28580f1ed3f6ba14d287c1c0f9e3f5df
#
_cell.length_a   1.000
_cell.length_b   1.000
_cell.length_c   1.000
_cell.angle_alpha   90.00
_cell.angle_beta   90.00
_cell.angle_gamma   90.00
#
_symmetry.space_group_name_H-M   'P 1'
#
loop_
_entity.id
_entity.type
_entity.pdbx_description
1 polymer ?
#
loop_
_entity_poly.entity_id
_entity_poly.type
_entity_poly.pdbx_seq_one_letter_code
_entity_poly.pdbx_strand_id
1 'polypeptide(L)'
;MTKLPKVDVVGVGLNATDTLIPVPHYPALGSKVEFHSANVLPGGQVASAVVACQQWGLRTRYVGKVGDDPAASIHRAEFDRLGVEAHLITAPGCASQQAFILVDDAGERTVLWKRDHRLTLRPEELQREWITDSRALHVDGHDTAAAVAAADWARAAGIPVIADLDELYPGIEALLPNLDYLITSRDIPGRLVGEQDLRKSLPALRNRYGCRLTAATLGQEGVLAWDGAQFQYTPAFRVETTDTTGAGDIFHAGFILWTPARMAACTSA
;
A
#
# COMPACT_ATOMS: atom_id res chain seq x y z
N MET A 1 24.17 4.51 -23.64
CA MET A 1 22.86 5.12 -23.46
C MET A 1 22.11 4.27 -22.42
N THR A 2 21.85 4.79 -21.23
CA THR A 2 21.03 4.11 -20.22
C THR A 2 19.61 3.99 -20.78
N LYS A 3 19.10 2.76 -20.87
CA LYS A 3 17.73 2.49 -21.32
C LYS A 3 16.76 3.15 -20.34
N LEU A 4 15.81 3.94 -20.84
CA LEU A 4 14.77 4.52 -20.00
C LEU A 4 13.93 3.42 -19.38
N PRO A 5 13.55 3.54 -18.09
CA PRO A 5 12.66 2.57 -17.44
C PRO A 5 11.33 2.45 -18.17
N LYS A 6 10.75 1.23 -18.22
CA LYS A 6 9.47 1.01 -18.88
C LYS A 6 8.29 1.61 -18.12
N VAL A 7 8.37 1.58 -16.78
CA VAL A 7 7.31 2.09 -15.90
C VAL A 7 7.87 3.13 -14.92
N ASP A 8 7.00 3.99 -14.44
CA ASP A 8 7.33 5.01 -13.48
C ASP A 8 7.26 4.46 -12.04
N VAL A 9 6.31 3.56 -11.78
CA VAL A 9 6.14 2.91 -10.48
C VAL A 9 5.88 1.43 -10.66
N VAL A 10 6.55 0.60 -9.87
CA VAL A 10 6.15 -0.79 -9.63
C VAL A 10 5.66 -0.94 -8.20
N GLY A 11 4.51 -1.58 -8.03
CA GLY A 11 3.98 -1.97 -6.72
C GLY A 11 4.11 -3.47 -6.51
N VAL A 12 4.62 -3.89 -5.34
CA VAL A 12 4.70 -5.29 -4.91
C VAL A 12 4.01 -5.42 -3.56
N GLY A 13 2.85 -6.09 -3.51
CA GLY A 13 2.12 -6.21 -2.26
C GLY A 13 0.67 -6.66 -2.42
N LEU A 14 -0.12 -6.26 -1.45
CA LEU A 14 -1.48 -6.72 -1.25
C LEU A 14 -2.43 -6.32 -2.37
N ASN A 15 -3.25 -7.30 -2.78
CA ASN A 15 -4.57 -7.11 -3.38
C ASN A 15 -5.61 -7.84 -2.55
N ALA A 16 -6.81 -7.31 -2.47
CA ALA A 16 -7.95 -7.92 -1.80
C ALA A 16 -9.23 -7.59 -2.54
N THR A 17 -10.21 -8.48 -2.51
CA THR A 17 -11.55 -8.19 -2.98
C THR A 17 -12.39 -7.75 -1.79
N ASP A 18 -12.80 -6.50 -1.78
CA ASP A 18 -13.53 -5.89 -0.69
C ASP A 18 -15.03 -5.93 -0.97
N THR A 19 -15.80 -6.49 -0.05
CA THR A 19 -17.26 -6.42 -0.06
C THR A 19 -17.69 -5.35 0.94
N LEU A 20 -18.07 -4.19 0.42
CA LEU A 20 -18.55 -3.07 1.22
C LEU A 20 -20.03 -3.23 1.51
N ILE A 21 -20.40 -3.23 2.79
CA ILE A 21 -21.75 -3.47 3.28
C ILE A 21 -22.15 -2.29 4.18
N PRO A 22 -22.85 -1.27 3.64
CA PRO A 22 -23.45 -0.23 4.47
C PRO A 22 -24.52 -0.81 5.39
N VAL A 23 -24.45 -0.47 6.66
CA VAL A 23 -25.42 -0.87 7.70
C VAL A 23 -25.90 0.36 8.46
N PRO A 24 -27.17 0.42 8.90
CA PRO A 24 -27.68 1.59 9.62
C PRO A 24 -27.02 1.76 11.00
N HIS A 25 -26.55 0.67 11.59
CA HIS A 25 -25.81 0.63 12.84
C HIS A 25 -25.06 -0.69 12.95
N TYR A 26 -24.06 -0.74 13.79
CA TYR A 26 -23.27 -1.96 14.01
C TYR A 26 -24.13 -3.04 14.69
N PRO A 27 -24.13 -4.30 14.18
CA PRO A 27 -24.91 -5.36 14.78
C PRO A 27 -24.46 -5.68 16.22
N ALA A 28 -25.40 -5.65 17.17
CA ALA A 28 -25.16 -6.16 18.51
C ALA A 28 -25.07 -7.69 18.52
N LEU A 29 -24.40 -8.27 19.52
CA LEU A 29 -24.31 -9.72 19.67
C LEU A 29 -25.71 -10.36 19.73
N GLY A 30 -25.97 -11.33 18.85
CA GLY A 30 -27.25 -12.03 18.76
C GLY A 30 -28.37 -11.27 18.04
N SER A 31 -28.09 -10.05 17.51
CA SER A 31 -29.05 -9.28 16.74
C SER A 31 -29.10 -9.67 15.26
N LYS A 32 -30.08 -9.12 14.54
CA LYS A 32 -30.18 -9.15 13.08
C LYS A 32 -30.29 -7.69 12.60
N VAL A 33 -29.50 -7.32 11.61
CA VAL A 33 -29.56 -6.01 10.97
C VAL A 33 -29.74 -6.24 9.48
N GLU A 34 -30.71 -5.54 8.88
CA GLU A 34 -30.94 -5.55 7.45
C GLU A 34 -29.95 -4.58 6.79
N PHE A 35 -29.30 -5.01 5.71
CA PHE A 35 -28.49 -4.15 4.85
C PHE A 35 -29.11 -4.10 3.44
N HIS A 36 -28.95 -2.97 2.75
CA HIS A 36 -29.62 -2.75 1.46
C HIS A 36 -28.75 -3.04 0.24
N SER A 37 -27.43 -3.04 0.41
CA SER A 37 -26.51 -3.30 -0.69
C SER A 37 -25.21 -3.95 -0.21
N ALA A 38 -24.58 -4.70 -1.11
CA ALA A 38 -23.22 -5.19 -0.93
C ALA A 38 -22.47 -4.96 -2.23
N ASN A 39 -21.46 -4.12 -2.19
CA ASN A 39 -20.67 -3.77 -3.35
C ASN A 39 -19.33 -4.50 -3.30
N VAL A 40 -19.02 -5.26 -4.35
CA VAL A 40 -17.77 -6.00 -4.47
C VAL A 40 -16.81 -5.17 -5.33
N LEU A 41 -15.68 -4.79 -4.76
CA LEU A 41 -14.70 -3.91 -5.37
C LEU A 41 -13.29 -4.52 -5.29
N PRO A 42 -12.44 -4.29 -6.30
CA PRO A 42 -11.01 -4.58 -6.16
C PRO A 42 -10.37 -3.57 -5.20
N GLY A 43 -9.56 -4.05 -4.26
CA GLY A 43 -8.84 -3.27 -3.27
C GLY A 43 -7.48 -3.86 -2.96
N GLY A 44 -6.94 -3.50 -1.80
CA GLY A 44 -5.60 -3.83 -1.33
C GLY A 44 -4.64 -2.65 -1.44
N GLN A 45 -3.84 -2.43 -0.40
CA GLN A 45 -3.00 -1.24 -0.23
C GLN A 45 -2.17 -0.88 -1.47
N VAL A 46 -1.29 -1.77 -1.90
CA VAL A 46 -0.43 -1.52 -3.07
C VAL A 46 -1.24 -1.50 -4.36
N ALA A 47 -2.24 -2.37 -4.51
CA ALA A 47 -3.06 -2.42 -5.72
C ALA A 47 -3.82 -1.10 -5.94
N SER A 48 -4.46 -0.57 -4.90
CA SER A 48 -5.18 0.71 -4.93
C SER A 48 -4.24 1.89 -5.23
N ALA A 49 -3.07 1.93 -4.57
CA ALA A 49 -2.09 2.98 -4.82
C ALA A 49 -1.57 2.99 -6.26
N VAL A 50 -1.27 1.80 -6.81
CA VAL A 50 -0.81 1.63 -8.21
C VAL A 50 -1.88 2.07 -9.20
N VAL A 51 -3.13 1.68 -8.96
CA VAL A 51 -4.28 2.10 -9.79
C VAL A 51 -4.45 3.61 -9.78
N ALA A 52 -4.37 4.26 -8.61
CA ALA A 52 -4.46 5.71 -8.51
C ALA A 52 -3.31 6.41 -9.26
N CYS A 53 -2.08 5.92 -9.12
CA CYS A 53 -0.92 6.42 -9.88
C CYS A 53 -1.15 6.32 -11.40
N GLN A 54 -1.71 5.21 -11.88
CA GLN A 54 -2.03 5.01 -13.30
C GLN A 54 -3.07 6.02 -13.77
N GLN A 55 -4.15 6.22 -13.00
CA GLN A 55 -5.19 7.19 -13.34
C GLN A 55 -4.68 8.64 -13.37
N TRP A 56 -3.64 8.95 -12.61
CA TRP A 56 -2.99 10.26 -12.60
C TRP A 56 -1.88 10.40 -13.65
N GLY A 57 -1.77 9.43 -14.55
CA GLY A 57 -0.91 9.51 -15.75
C GLY A 57 0.50 8.97 -15.58
N LEU A 58 0.79 8.24 -14.50
CA LEU A 58 2.03 7.45 -14.41
C LEU A 58 1.85 6.12 -15.12
N ARG A 59 2.92 5.60 -15.71
CA ARG A 59 2.97 4.22 -16.21
C ARG A 59 3.26 3.31 -15.03
N THR A 60 2.38 2.37 -14.75
CA THR A 60 2.48 1.56 -13.55
C THR A 60 2.57 0.08 -13.85
N ARG A 61 3.23 -0.64 -12.94
CA ARG A 61 3.28 -2.10 -12.88
C ARG A 61 2.83 -2.56 -11.51
N TYR A 62 2.03 -3.61 -11.49
CA TYR A 62 1.63 -4.28 -10.26
C TYR A 62 2.13 -5.72 -10.26
N VAL A 63 2.68 -6.18 -9.13
CA VAL A 63 3.08 -7.57 -8.90
C VAL A 63 2.43 -8.06 -7.62
N GLY A 64 1.64 -9.13 -7.71
CA GLY A 64 0.95 -9.70 -6.57
C GLY A 64 0.44 -11.10 -6.84
N LYS A 65 -0.29 -11.66 -5.87
CA LYS A 65 -0.78 -13.03 -5.95
C LYS A 65 -2.27 -13.10 -5.72
N VAL A 66 -2.96 -13.90 -6.52
CA VAL A 66 -4.41 -14.13 -6.47
C VAL A 66 -4.69 -15.64 -6.45
N GLY A 67 -5.89 -16.01 -6.05
CA GLY A 67 -6.38 -17.37 -6.20
C GLY A 67 -6.75 -17.73 -7.64
N ASP A 68 -7.36 -18.89 -7.82
CA ASP A 68 -7.94 -19.36 -9.08
C ASP A 68 -9.48 -19.27 -9.08
N ASP A 69 -10.00 -18.25 -8.41
CA ASP A 69 -11.42 -18.00 -8.17
C ASP A 69 -11.95 -16.80 -8.97
N PRO A 70 -13.27 -16.55 -8.98
CA PRO A 70 -13.87 -15.41 -9.67
C PRO A 70 -13.34 -14.05 -9.19
N ALA A 71 -12.92 -13.92 -7.91
CA ALA A 71 -12.35 -12.68 -7.37
C ALA A 71 -11.04 -12.30 -8.08
N ALA A 72 -10.22 -13.28 -8.47
CA ALA A 72 -9.03 -13.04 -9.29
C ALA A 72 -9.35 -12.35 -10.62
N SER A 73 -10.51 -12.68 -11.22
CA SER A 73 -10.96 -12.08 -12.48
C SER A 73 -11.35 -10.61 -12.32
N ILE A 74 -11.84 -10.20 -11.14
CA ILE A 74 -12.16 -8.80 -10.84
C ILE A 74 -10.87 -7.96 -10.89
N HIS A 75 -9.79 -8.42 -10.23
CA HIS A 75 -8.50 -7.73 -10.26
C HIS A 75 -7.91 -7.66 -11.66
N ARG A 76 -7.92 -8.77 -12.42
CA ARG A 76 -7.42 -8.80 -13.79
C ARG A 76 -8.16 -7.80 -14.68
N ALA A 77 -9.49 -7.83 -14.64
CA ALA A 77 -10.32 -6.95 -15.43
C ALA A 77 -10.08 -5.47 -15.11
N GLU A 78 -9.90 -5.13 -13.83
CA GLU A 78 -9.65 -3.75 -13.42
C GLU A 78 -8.27 -3.26 -13.87
N PHE A 79 -7.21 -4.05 -13.68
CA PHE A 79 -5.88 -3.69 -14.18
C PHE A 79 -5.85 -3.54 -15.70
N ASP A 80 -6.48 -4.47 -16.45
CA ASP A 80 -6.59 -4.41 -17.91
C ASP A 80 -7.35 -3.16 -18.35
N ARG A 81 -8.51 -2.87 -17.72
CA ARG A 81 -9.35 -1.70 -18.03
C ARG A 81 -8.59 -0.39 -17.84
N LEU A 82 -7.70 -0.30 -16.86
CA LEU A 82 -6.93 0.90 -16.56
C LEU A 82 -5.56 0.95 -17.23
N GLY A 83 -5.15 -0.13 -17.89
CA GLY A 83 -3.84 -0.20 -18.55
C GLY A 83 -2.65 -0.35 -17.61
N VAL A 84 -2.87 -0.91 -16.42
CA VAL A 84 -1.80 -1.29 -15.49
C VAL A 84 -1.11 -2.55 -16.00
N GLU A 85 0.21 -2.55 -16.10
CA GLU A 85 0.99 -3.77 -16.41
C GLU A 85 0.97 -4.70 -15.18
N ALA A 86 0.07 -5.69 -15.14
CA ALA A 86 -0.13 -6.56 -13.99
C ALA A 86 0.52 -7.94 -14.15
N HIS A 87 1.38 -8.31 -13.20
CA HIS A 87 1.94 -9.65 -13.03
C HIS A 87 1.25 -10.33 -11.84
N LEU A 88 0.10 -10.94 -12.12
CA LEU A 88 -0.70 -11.66 -11.14
C LEU A 88 -0.36 -13.14 -11.15
N ILE A 89 0.39 -13.59 -10.14
CA ILE A 89 0.70 -14.99 -9.90
C ILE A 89 -0.57 -15.68 -9.38
N THR A 90 -0.93 -16.82 -9.96
CA THR A 90 -2.10 -17.57 -9.53
C THR A 90 -1.71 -18.69 -8.57
N ALA A 91 -2.32 -18.72 -7.40
CA ALA A 91 -2.22 -19.82 -6.44
C ALA A 91 -3.34 -20.83 -6.69
N PRO A 92 -3.01 -22.06 -7.18
CA PRO A 92 -4.04 -23.01 -7.55
C PRO A 92 -4.78 -23.59 -6.32
N GLY A 93 -6.08 -23.83 -6.48
CA GLY A 93 -6.95 -24.42 -5.47
C GLY A 93 -7.17 -23.56 -4.23
N CYS A 94 -6.99 -22.24 -4.33
CA CYS A 94 -7.30 -21.34 -3.21
C CYS A 94 -8.08 -20.10 -3.66
N ALA A 95 -8.86 -19.56 -2.74
CA ALA A 95 -9.56 -18.31 -2.97
C ALA A 95 -8.60 -17.12 -2.83
N SER A 96 -8.82 -16.08 -3.62
CA SER A 96 -8.17 -14.77 -3.47
C SER A 96 -8.49 -14.18 -2.08
N GLN A 97 -7.66 -13.25 -1.63
CA GLN A 97 -7.93 -12.54 -0.38
C GLN A 97 -9.25 -11.76 -0.49
N GLN A 98 -10.03 -11.81 0.58
CA GLN A 98 -11.33 -11.15 0.67
C GLN A 98 -11.45 -10.41 1.99
N ALA A 99 -12.12 -9.26 1.94
CA ALA A 99 -12.57 -8.54 3.11
C ALA A 99 -14.07 -8.24 3.02
N PHE A 100 -14.74 -8.29 4.17
CA PHE A 100 -16.10 -7.78 4.35
C PHE A 100 -15.97 -6.54 5.24
N ILE A 101 -16.41 -5.41 4.71
CA ILE A 101 -16.28 -4.11 5.36
C ILE A 101 -17.67 -3.61 5.71
N LEU A 102 -17.99 -3.62 7.00
CA LEU A 102 -19.22 -3.01 7.51
C LEU A 102 -18.95 -1.53 7.73
N VAL A 103 -19.80 -0.66 7.19
CA VAL A 103 -19.73 0.80 7.38
C VAL A 103 -21.07 1.26 7.91
N ASP A 104 -21.10 1.91 9.07
CA ASP A 104 -22.35 2.41 9.65
C ASP A 104 -22.66 3.85 9.19
N ASP A 105 -23.84 4.37 9.57
CA ASP A 105 -24.29 5.73 9.23
C ASP A 105 -23.39 6.83 9.82
N ALA A 106 -22.55 6.51 10.81
CA ALA A 106 -21.55 7.43 11.36
C ALA A 106 -20.24 7.43 10.56
N GLY A 107 -20.11 6.51 9.56
CA GLY A 107 -18.88 6.32 8.77
C GLY A 107 -17.82 5.49 9.47
N GLU A 108 -18.16 4.88 10.62
CA GLU A 108 -17.26 3.96 11.31
C GLU A 108 -17.23 2.61 10.61
N ARG A 109 -16.04 2.00 10.52
CA ARG A 109 -15.86 0.75 9.78
C ARG A 109 -15.29 -0.37 10.64
N THR A 110 -15.73 -1.58 10.34
CA THR A 110 -15.10 -2.81 10.83
C THR A 110 -14.82 -3.74 9.67
N VAL A 111 -13.62 -4.27 9.64
CA VAL A 111 -13.12 -5.13 8.58
C VAL A 111 -13.00 -6.57 9.09
N LEU A 112 -13.68 -7.50 8.40
CA LEU A 112 -13.50 -8.94 8.55
C LEU A 112 -12.77 -9.44 7.32
N TRP A 113 -11.57 -9.98 7.47
CA TRP A 113 -10.79 -10.43 6.32
C TRP A 113 -10.33 -11.87 6.44
N LYS A 114 -10.11 -12.49 5.28
CA LYS A 114 -9.59 -13.85 5.16
C LYS A 114 -8.55 -13.92 4.07
N ARG A 115 -7.40 -14.52 4.40
CA ARG A 115 -6.35 -14.86 3.45
C ARG A 115 -5.90 -16.31 3.62
N ASP A 116 -5.74 -17.00 2.51
CA ASP A 116 -5.11 -18.32 2.48
C ASP A 116 -3.58 -18.15 2.48
N HIS A 117 -2.86 -18.98 3.23
CA HIS A 117 -1.38 -18.94 3.30
C HIS A 117 -0.71 -19.20 1.93
N ARG A 118 -1.39 -19.88 1.01
CA ARG A 118 -0.91 -20.13 -0.37
C ARG A 118 -0.84 -18.85 -1.21
N LEU A 119 -1.53 -17.78 -0.79
CA LEU A 119 -1.45 -16.46 -1.43
C LEU A 119 -0.18 -15.70 -1.05
N THR A 120 0.64 -16.21 -0.13
CA THR A 120 1.92 -15.55 0.18
C THR A 120 2.78 -15.51 -1.07
N LEU A 121 3.10 -14.31 -1.51
CA LEU A 121 4.04 -14.08 -2.61
C LEU A 121 5.45 -14.37 -2.11
N ARG A 122 6.20 -15.19 -2.85
CA ARG A 122 7.53 -15.62 -2.47
C ARG A 122 8.58 -14.94 -3.35
N PRO A 123 9.83 -14.75 -2.85
CA PRO A 123 10.91 -14.13 -3.62
C PRO A 123 11.18 -14.82 -4.97
N GLU A 124 11.10 -16.15 -5.00
CA GLU A 124 11.33 -16.96 -6.22
C GLU A 124 10.23 -16.83 -7.28
N GLU A 125 9.09 -16.27 -6.93
CA GLU A 125 7.99 -15.95 -7.86
C GLU A 125 8.14 -14.58 -8.51
N LEU A 126 9.10 -13.76 -8.03
CA LEU A 126 9.42 -12.46 -8.61
C LEU A 126 10.42 -12.57 -9.74
N GLN A 127 10.33 -11.68 -10.71
CA GLN A 127 11.38 -11.46 -11.70
C GLN A 127 12.05 -10.11 -11.41
N ARG A 128 13.38 -10.12 -11.32
CA ARG A 128 14.16 -8.92 -10.99
C ARG A 128 13.89 -7.77 -11.96
N GLU A 129 13.71 -8.07 -13.23
CA GLU A 129 13.44 -7.11 -14.28
C GLU A 129 12.13 -6.35 -14.06
N TRP A 130 11.13 -6.97 -13.42
CA TRP A 130 9.88 -6.28 -13.08
C TRP A 130 10.11 -5.12 -12.13
N ILE A 131 11.12 -5.22 -11.28
CA ILE A 131 11.48 -4.20 -10.29
C ILE A 131 12.48 -3.21 -10.89
N THR A 132 13.57 -3.71 -11.47
CA THR A 132 14.70 -2.86 -11.90
C THR A 132 14.42 -2.05 -13.17
N ASP A 133 13.33 -2.33 -13.90
CA ASP A 133 12.88 -1.55 -15.05
C ASP A 133 11.79 -0.52 -14.66
N SER A 134 11.90 0.03 -13.44
CA SER A 134 11.02 1.05 -12.88
C SER A 134 11.80 2.24 -12.32
N ARG A 135 11.12 3.32 -11.98
CA ARG A 135 11.70 4.53 -11.36
C ARG A 135 11.47 4.59 -9.85
N ALA A 136 10.47 3.90 -9.35
CA ALA A 136 10.17 3.78 -7.93
C ALA A 136 9.54 2.42 -7.63
N LEU A 137 9.81 1.89 -6.43
CA LEU A 137 9.17 0.69 -5.88
C LEU A 137 8.26 1.10 -4.72
N HIS A 138 7.01 0.62 -4.75
CA HIS A 138 6.05 0.75 -3.65
C HIS A 138 5.73 -0.62 -3.05
N VAL A 139 5.76 -0.73 -1.71
CA VAL A 139 5.50 -1.97 -0.96
C VAL A 139 4.66 -1.70 0.29
N ASP A 140 3.94 -2.72 0.78
CA ASP A 140 3.18 -2.66 2.03
C ASP A 140 3.73 -3.59 3.13
N GLY A 141 4.72 -4.40 2.81
CA GLY A 141 5.28 -5.37 3.74
C GLY A 141 4.40 -6.60 4.01
N HIS A 142 3.21 -6.69 3.46
CA HIS A 142 2.27 -7.79 3.70
C HIS A 142 2.87 -9.16 3.33
N ASP A 143 3.55 -9.23 2.17
CA ASP A 143 4.37 -10.37 1.76
C ASP A 143 5.84 -10.06 2.00
N THR A 144 6.22 -9.94 3.27
CA THR A 144 7.50 -9.38 3.73
C THR A 144 8.71 -9.95 2.99
N ALA A 145 8.81 -11.26 2.80
CA ALA A 145 9.96 -11.87 2.12
C ALA A 145 10.09 -11.42 0.66
N ALA A 146 8.98 -11.32 -0.07
CA ALA A 146 8.96 -10.81 -1.43
C ALA A 146 9.27 -9.31 -1.48
N ALA A 147 8.72 -8.53 -0.53
CA ALA A 147 8.99 -7.10 -0.39
C ALA A 147 10.48 -6.84 -0.11
N VAL A 148 11.12 -7.64 0.76
CA VAL A 148 12.57 -7.56 1.02
C VAL A 148 13.38 -7.82 -0.24
N ALA A 149 13.10 -8.90 -0.97
CA ALA A 149 13.81 -9.22 -2.21
C ALA A 149 13.65 -8.12 -3.27
N ALA A 150 12.43 -7.60 -3.43
CA ALA A 150 12.17 -6.50 -4.35
C ALA A 150 12.92 -5.22 -3.93
N ALA A 151 12.91 -4.89 -2.64
CA ALA A 151 13.60 -3.72 -2.09
C ALA A 151 15.12 -3.83 -2.23
N ASP A 152 15.71 -5.01 -2.01
CA ASP A 152 17.14 -5.26 -2.24
C ASP A 152 17.53 -5.01 -3.70
N TRP A 153 16.72 -5.50 -4.65
CA TRP A 153 16.97 -5.28 -6.08
C TRP A 153 16.79 -3.82 -6.48
N ALA A 154 15.79 -3.14 -5.94
CA ALA A 154 15.55 -1.72 -6.17
C ALA A 154 16.73 -0.88 -5.67
N ARG A 155 17.18 -1.10 -4.43
CA ARG A 155 18.34 -0.41 -3.84
C ARG A 155 19.61 -0.63 -4.63
N ALA A 156 19.90 -1.87 -5.02
CA ALA A 156 21.07 -2.20 -5.84
C ALA A 156 21.03 -1.50 -7.20
N ALA A 157 19.85 -1.15 -7.72
CA ALA A 157 19.62 -0.41 -8.95
C ALA A 157 19.52 1.11 -8.75
N GLY A 158 19.61 1.61 -7.52
CA GLY A 158 19.43 3.04 -7.19
C GLY A 158 17.99 3.53 -7.30
N ILE A 159 17.01 2.61 -7.22
CA ILE A 159 15.57 2.89 -7.29
C ILE A 159 15.05 3.14 -5.88
N PRO A 160 14.40 4.27 -5.60
CA PRO A 160 13.84 4.55 -4.28
C PRO A 160 12.71 3.60 -3.92
N VAL A 161 12.67 3.22 -2.63
CA VAL A 161 11.67 2.32 -2.06
C VAL A 161 10.77 3.09 -1.10
N ILE A 162 9.47 3.04 -1.38
CA ILE A 162 8.41 3.69 -0.58
C ILE A 162 7.56 2.59 0.05
N ALA A 163 7.38 2.64 1.39
CA ALA A 163 6.56 1.67 2.10
C ALA A 163 5.33 2.32 2.72
N ASP A 164 4.22 1.61 2.62
CA ASP A 164 2.99 1.80 3.38
C ASP A 164 2.90 0.71 4.46
N LEU A 165 3.09 1.06 5.72
CA LEU A 165 2.98 0.11 6.82
C LEU A 165 1.83 0.48 7.76
N ASP A 166 0.75 -0.28 7.70
CA ASP A 166 -0.39 -0.19 8.59
C ASP A 166 -0.38 -1.30 9.67
N GLU A 167 0.43 -2.34 9.47
CA GLU A 167 0.63 -3.44 10.42
C GLU A 167 2.09 -3.93 10.40
N LEU A 168 2.51 -4.59 11.48
CA LEU A 168 3.82 -5.21 11.60
C LEU A 168 3.74 -6.70 11.31
N TYR A 169 4.05 -7.05 10.07
CA TYR A 169 4.08 -8.45 9.64
C TYR A 169 5.37 -9.16 10.08
N PRO A 170 5.33 -10.49 10.26
CA PRO A 170 6.52 -11.27 10.62
C PRO A 170 7.69 -11.01 9.66
N GLY A 171 8.86 -10.69 10.22
CA GLY A 171 10.09 -10.44 9.46
C GLY A 171 10.21 -9.03 8.89
N ILE A 172 9.31 -8.10 9.24
CA ILE A 172 9.30 -6.72 8.74
C ILE A 172 10.63 -6.00 8.99
N GLU A 173 11.35 -6.37 10.05
CA GLU A 173 12.65 -5.79 10.41
C GLU A 173 13.69 -5.94 9.29
N ALA A 174 13.57 -6.96 8.45
CA ALA A 174 14.45 -7.15 7.29
C ALA A 174 14.15 -6.18 6.14
N LEU A 175 12.91 -5.68 6.05
CA LEU A 175 12.49 -4.70 5.04
C LEU A 175 12.95 -3.28 5.40
N LEU A 176 12.83 -2.90 6.67
CA LEU A 176 13.02 -1.52 7.14
C LEU A 176 14.35 -0.87 6.71
N PRO A 177 15.51 -1.54 6.73
CA PRO A 177 16.78 -0.96 6.27
C PRO A 177 16.84 -0.69 4.76
N ASN A 178 15.90 -1.23 4.01
CA ASN A 178 15.83 -1.07 2.54
C ASN A 178 14.93 0.08 2.10
N LEU A 179 14.29 0.78 3.04
CA LEU A 179 13.33 1.83 2.72
C LEU A 179 13.97 3.21 2.64
N ASP A 180 13.66 3.96 1.59
CA ASP A 180 13.96 5.39 1.49
C ASP A 180 12.87 6.24 2.17
N TYR A 181 11.61 5.85 2.00
CA TYR A 181 10.43 6.56 2.51
C TYR A 181 9.56 5.58 3.29
N LEU A 182 9.53 5.75 4.61
CA LEU A 182 8.72 4.95 5.52
C LEU A 182 7.53 5.78 5.97
N ILE A 183 6.37 5.47 5.45
CA ILE A 183 5.11 6.12 5.81
C ILE A 183 4.21 5.06 6.44
N THR A 184 3.67 5.36 7.61
CA THR A 184 3.00 4.36 8.44
C THR A 184 1.66 4.87 8.96
N SER A 185 0.82 3.98 9.47
CA SER A 185 -0.26 4.34 10.36
C SER A 185 0.28 4.89 11.68
N ARG A 186 -0.53 5.67 12.40
CA ARG A 186 -0.18 6.44 13.61
C ARG A 186 0.55 5.64 14.69
N ASP A 187 0.14 4.40 14.93
CA ASP A 187 0.64 3.56 16.04
C ASP A 187 1.92 2.79 15.70
N ILE A 188 2.21 2.58 14.42
CA ILE A 188 3.34 1.77 13.97
C ILE A 188 4.70 2.31 14.45
N PRO A 189 4.99 3.63 14.37
CA PRO A 189 6.25 4.15 14.88
C PRO A 189 6.49 3.79 16.34
N GLY A 190 5.46 3.94 17.19
CA GLY A 190 5.55 3.60 18.61
C GLY A 190 5.80 2.12 18.87
N ARG A 191 5.16 1.25 18.10
CA ARG A 191 5.35 -0.21 18.17
C ARG A 191 6.75 -0.65 17.75
N LEU A 192 7.35 0.05 16.77
CA LEU A 192 8.69 -0.27 16.26
C LEU A 192 9.84 0.15 17.19
N VAL A 193 9.69 1.28 17.91
CA VAL A 193 10.79 1.84 18.72
C VAL A 193 10.48 1.91 20.22
N GLY A 194 9.24 1.58 20.65
CA GLY A 194 8.83 1.63 22.06
C GLY A 194 8.58 3.04 22.60
N GLU A 195 8.35 4.04 21.73
CA GLU A 195 8.10 5.43 22.07
C GLU A 195 6.85 5.95 21.34
N GLN A 196 5.79 6.29 22.07
CA GLN A 196 4.50 6.67 21.52
C GLN A 196 4.46 8.10 20.94
N ASP A 197 5.31 8.98 21.45
CA ASP A 197 5.41 10.35 20.92
C ASP A 197 6.01 10.34 19.51
N LEU A 198 5.20 10.67 18.51
CA LEU A 198 5.62 10.70 17.12
C LEU A 198 6.80 11.66 16.87
N ARG A 199 6.93 12.73 17.67
CA ARG A 199 8.07 13.65 17.56
C ARG A 199 9.38 13.05 18.05
N LYS A 200 9.33 11.91 18.73
CA LYS A 200 10.50 11.15 19.14
C LYS A 200 10.67 9.87 18.31
N SER A 201 9.57 9.17 18.04
CA SER A 201 9.62 7.89 17.32
C SER A 201 9.97 8.03 15.84
N LEU A 202 9.47 9.05 15.13
CA LEU A 202 9.84 9.27 13.72
C LEU A 202 11.34 9.57 13.53
N PRO A 203 11.98 10.48 14.30
CA PRO A 203 13.43 10.62 14.26
C PRO A 203 14.20 9.35 14.63
N ALA A 204 13.73 8.60 15.63
CA ALA A 204 14.37 7.35 16.05
C ALA A 204 14.33 6.29 14.94
N LEU A 205 13.20 6.14 14.25
CA LEU A 205 13.07 5.25 13.08
C LEU A 205 14.03 5.64 11.96
N ARG A 206 14.04 6.93 11.60
CA ARG A 206 14.94 7.44 10.58
C ARG A 206 16.40 7.16 10.90
N ASN A 207 16.81 7.42 12.14
CA ASN A 207 18.18 7.20 12.58
C ASN A 207 18.55 5.70 12.61
N ARG A 208 17.58 4.84 12.99
CA ARG A 208 17.81 3.39 13.10
C ARG A 208 17.92 2.71 11.74
N TYR A 209 17.10 3.13 10.75
CA TYR A 209 16.98 2.44 9.47
C TYR A 209 17.53 3.23 8.29
N GLY A 210 17.91 4.49 8.46
CA GLY A 210 18.55 5.30 7.42
C GLY A 210 17.59 5.83 6.36
N CYS A 211 16.29 5.86 6.63
CA CYS A 211 15.29 6.41 5.71
C CYS A 211 15.55 7.88 5.40
N ARG A 212 15.22 8.33 4.20
CA ARG A 212 15.27 9.75 3.83
C ARG A 212 14.17 10.53 4.55
N LEU A 213 12.99 9.89 4.68
CA LEU A 213 11.84 10.45 5.36
C LEU A 213 11.10 9.36 6.12
N THR A 214 10.64 9.70 7.33
CA THR A 214 9.69 8.90 8.10
C THR A 214 8.44 9.72 8.37
N ALA A 215 7.26 9.13 8.21
CA ALA A 215 6.00 9.82 8.41
C ALA A 215 4.94 8.93 9.04
N ALA A 216 3.96 9.54 9.68
CA ALA A 216 2.77 8.87 10.16
C ALA A 216 1.51 9.59 9.66
N THR A 217 0.60 8.83 9.06
CA THR A 217 -0.75 9.32 8.75
C THR A 217 -1.60 9.34 10.01
N LEU A 218 -2.41 10.39 10.18
CA LEU A 218 -3.14 10.70 11.40
C LEU A 218 -4.66 10.74 11.16
N GLY A 219 -5.12 10.14 10.05
CA GLY A 219 -6.51 10.18 9.63
C GLY A 219 -6.98 11.61 9.37
N GLN A 220 -8.10 12.01 9.96
CA GLN A 220 -8.66 13.36 9.79
C GLN A 220 -7.75 14.50 10.32
N GLU A 221 -6.71 14.18 11.08
CA GLU A 221 -5.73 15.19 11.52
C GLU A 221 -4.64 15.45 10.46
N GLY A 222 -4.49 14.59 9.45
CA GLY A 222 -3.52 14.79 8.37
C GLY A 222 -2.30 13.89 8.47
N VAL A 223 -1.11 14.43 8.33
CA VAL A 223 0.16 13.68 8.36
C VAL A 223 1.26 14.47 9.06
N LEU A 224 2.08 13.76 9.82
CA LEU A 224 3.31 14.29 10.42
C LEU A 224 4.50 13.55 9.79
N ALA A 225 5.45 14.29 9.25
CA ALA A 225 6.67 13.76 8.64
C ALA A 225 7.93 14.35 9.28
N TRP A 226 9.01 13.57 9.26
CA TRP A 226 10.35 13.98 9.66
C TRP A 226 11.34 13.71 8.52
N ASP A 227 11.97 14.76 7.99
CA ASP A 227 12.93 14.67 6.87
C ASP A 227 14.41 14.57 7.30
N GLY A 228 14.63 14.61 8.60
CA GLY A 228 15.98 14.60 9.19
C GLY A 228 16.47 15.97 9.65
N ALA A 229 15.78 17.03 9.27
CA ALA A 229 16.09 18.40 9.67
C ALA A 229 14.92 19.07 10.38
N GLN A 230 13.70 18.85 9.90
CA GLN A 230 12.50 19.49 10.44
C GLN A 230 11.27 18.58 10.35
N PHE A 231 10.33 18.83 11.25
CA PHE A 231 8.99 18.25 11.16
C PHE A 231 8.15 19.03 10.16
N GLN A 232 7.44 18.29 9.31
CA GLN A 232 6.44 18.82 8.40
C GLN A 232 5.08 18.25 8.83
N TYR A 233 4.16 19.11 9.21
CA TYR A 233 2.78 18.76 9.49
C TYR A 233 1.90 19.31 8.38
N THR A 234 1.12 18.43 7.77
CA THR A 234 0.13 18.80 6.75
C THR A 234 -1.24 18.37 7.24
N PRO A 235 -2.16 19.30 7.50
CA PRO A 235 -3.51 18.97 7.92
C PRO A 235 -4.27 18.28 6.79
N ALA A 236 -5.22 17.42 7.14
CA ALA A 236 -6.13 16.84 6.17
C ALA A 236 -7.08 17.92 5.61
N PHE A 237 -7.52 17.72 4.38
CA PHE A 237 -8.61 18.53 3.83
C PHE A 237 -9.91 18.20 4.55
N ARG A 238 -10.68 19.22 4.89
CA ARG A 238 -12.02 19.05 5.46
C ARG A 238 -12.98 18.71 4.33
N VAL A 239 -13.50 17.51 4.35
CA VAL A 239 -14.48 17.00 3.38
C VAL A 239 -15.59 16.26 4.13
N GLU A 240 -16.78 16.22 3.56
CA GLU A 240 -17.82 15.31 4.00
C GLU A 240 -17.48 13.92 3.46
N THR A 241 -17.27 12.98 4.36
CA THR A 241 -16.87 11.62 4.00
C THR A 241 -18.03 10.65 4.19
N THR A 242 -18.29 9.83 3.20
CA THR A 242 -19.23 8.69 3.29
C THR A 242 -18.49 7.39 3.54
N ASP A 243 -17.23 7.30 3.11
CA ASP A 243 -16.36 6.14 3.28
C ASP A 243 -14.90 6.59 3.23
N THR A 244 -14.05 6.09 4.12
CA THR A 244 -12.62 6.37 4.19
C THR A 244 -11.76 5.20 3.75
N THR A 245 -12.36 4.12 3.21
CA THR A 245 -11.63 2.97 2.69
C THR A 245 -10.71 3.39 1.55
N GLY A 246 -9.44 2.98 1.63
CA GLY A 246 -8.43 3.34 0.63
C GLY A 246 -7.86 4.76 0.74
N ALA A 247 -8.29 5.59 1.70
CA ALA A 247 -7.74 6.96 1.85
C ALA A 247 -6.23 6.95 2.09
N GLY A 248 -5.71 5.97 2.85
CA GLY A 248 -4.27 5.73 3.03
C GLY A 248 -3.57 5.40 1.72
N ASP A 249 -4.13 4.47 0.96
CA ASP A 249 -3.57 4.03 -0.33
C ASP A 249 -3.48 5.20 -1.32
N ILE A 250 -4.53 6.02 -1.38
CA ILE A 250 -4.57 7.24 -2.22
C ILE A 250 -3.58 8.29 -1.73
N PHE A 251 -3.38 8.42 -0.41
CA PHE A 251 -2.33 9.29 0.12
C PHE A 251 -0.94 8.84 -0.36
N HIS A 252 -0.65 7.54 -0.30
CA HIS A 252 0.61 6.98 -0.80
C HIS A 252 0.77 7.20 -2.29
N ALA A 253 -0.27 7.02 -3.08
CA ALA A 253 -0.25 7.34 -4.52
C ALA A 253 0.09 8.81 -4.78
N GLY A 254 -0.51 9.74 -4.01
CA GLY A 254 -0.21 11.17 -4.06
C GLY A 254 1.25 11.48 -3.69
N PHE A 255 1.75 10.82 -2.65
CA PHE A 255 3.15 10.94 -2.25
C PHE A 255 4.10 10.44 -3.35
N ILE A 256 3.82 9.28 -3.95
CA ILE A 256 4.59 8.70 -5.06
C ILE A 256 4.61 9.65 -6.26
N LEU A 257 3.44 10.18 -6.65
CA LEU A 257 3.32 11.12 -7.77
C LEU A 257 4.20 12.36 -7.56
N TRP A 258 4.35 12.81 -6.32
CA TRP A 258 5.04 14.06 -5.99
C TRP A 258 6.55 13.87 -5.80
N THR A 259 7.02 12.69 -5.38
CA THR A 259 8.38 12.49 -4.92
C THR A 259 9.38 12.14 -6.04
N PRO A 260 9.75 10.90 -6.31
CA PRO A 260 10.90 10.59 -7.18
C PRO A 260 10.58 10.44 -8.66
N ALA A 261 9.38 10.02 -9.01
CA ALA A 261 9.01 9.82 -10.42
C ALA A 261 9.03 11.15 -11.22
N ARG A 262 8.66 12.28 -10.55
CA ARG A 262 8.75 13.62 -11.16
C ARG A 262 10.12 14.30 -11.01
N MET A 263 10.83 14.10 -9.91
CA MET A 263 12.13 14.75 -9.73
C MET A 263 13.16 14.32 -10.79
N ALA A 264 13.10 13.07 -11.25
CA ALA A 264 13.95 12.61 -12.34
C ALA A 264 13.52 13.13 -13.73
N ALA A 265 12.29 13.63 -13.90
CA ALA A 265 11.85 14.28 -15.14
C ALA A 265 12.31 15.75 -15.23
N CYS A 266 12.53 16.45 -14.10
CA CYS A 266 13.02 17.83 -14.08
C CYS A 266 14.54 17.96 -14.28
N THR A 267 15.32 16.87 -14.14
CA THR A 267 16.77 16.89 -14.34
C THR A 267 17.19 16.57 -15.78
N SER A 268 16.25 16.29 -16.67
CA SER A 268 16.47 15.94 -18.09
C SER A 268 15.88 16.96 -19.08
N ALA A 269 15.52 18.17 -18.64
CA ALA A 269 15.05 19.28 -19.48
C ALA A 269 16.12 20.36 -19.60
#